data_f4d94dc7117ef9c20f11952f5cacb7c7
#
_entry.id   f4d94dc7117ef9c20f11952f5cacb7c7
#
_cell.length_a   1.000
_cell.length_b   1.000
_cell.length_c   1.000
_cell.angle_alpha   90.00
_cell.angle_beta   90.00
_cell.angle_gamma   90.00
#
_symmetry.space_group_name_H-M   'P 1'
#
loop_
_entity.id
_entity.type
_entity.pdbx_description
1 polymer ?
#
loop_
_entity_poly.entity_id
_entity_poly.type
_entity_poly.pdbx_seq_one_letter_code
_entity_poly.pdbx_strand_id
1 'polypeptide(L)'
;TTVGYGDVSPVTHLGKFLTIIIMLLNFGVVTLLGGAVASVLVAQRLTGDDTLDENKFDGHLVIAGWNKTVPSVLNLIESNKDSTSVVILVNEMDKEVIQRAITGYERLDITHIPENFTHESVLRKAFLDKAGTFMILPDSSGLLPHEEPDEDKTVLTCLTAKSISESCNVVAHVLDVENVSHLQRANANEIVIPDEHVPHLLAKHVTDPGVPQFFDDLILKEEEDKGLQEVKIPKTLNGQTHNKISAFYKFKYGWLLVCLLYTSPSPRDVSL
;
A
#
# COMPACT_ATOMS: atom_id res chain seq x y z
N THR A 1 -36.41 -27.71 -30.53
CA THR A 1 -35.12 -27.16 -30.98
C THR A 1 -35.30 -25.71 -31.46
N THR A 2 -34.55 -24.78 -31.00
CA THR A 2 -34.58 -23.37 -31.42
C THR A 2 -33.95 -23.13 -32.79
N VAL A 3 -33.30 -24.14 -33.40
CA VAL A 3 -32.58 -24.04 -34.70
C VAL A 3 -33.53 -24.11 -35.90
N GLY A 4 -34.66 -24.86 -35.81
CA GLY A 4 -35.77 -24.81 -36.78
C GLY A 4 -35.42 -25.29 -38.20
N TYR A 5 -34.61 -26.33 -38.35
CA TYR A 5 -34.27 -26.89 -39.69
C TYR A 5 -35.49 -27.36 -40.50
N GLY A 6 -36.65 -27.59 -39.85
CA GLY A 6 -37.91 -27.93 -40.54
C GLY A 6 -37.98 -29.35 -41.13
N ASP A 7 -36.96 -30.18 -40.89
CA ASP A 7 -36.81 -31.53 -41.41
C ASP A 7 -37.76 -32.56 -40.76
N VAL A 8 -38.17 -32.28 -39.52
CA VAL A 8 -39.15 -33.09 -38.79
C VAL A 8 -40.23 -32.20 -38.19
N SER A 9 -41.49 -32.43 -38.56
CA SER A 9 -42.64 -31.71 -38.01
C SER A 9 -43.78 -32.67 -37.62
N PRO A 10 -44.51 -32.38 -36.52
CA PRO A 10 -45.62 -33.22 -36.06
C PRO A 10 -46.83 -33.11 -37.03
N VAL A 11 -47.28 -34.24 -37.57
CA VAL A 11 -48.38 -34.31 -38.53
C VAL A 11 -49.72 -34.48 -37.88
N THR A 12 -49.78 -35.14 -36.68
CA THR A 12 -51.00 -35.44 -35.96
C THR A 12 -51.43 -34.31 -35.02
N HIS A 13 -52.73 -34.16 -34.75
CA HIS A 13 -53.21 -33.11 -33.81
C HIS A 13 -52.63 -33.31 -32.41
N LEU A 14 -52.54 -34.52 -31.91
CA LEU A 14 -51.95 -34.84 -30.61
C LEU A 14 -50.44 -34.51 -30.59
N GLY A 15 -49.71 -34.82 -31.68
CA GLY A 15 -48.32 -34.49 -31.83
C GLY A 15 -48.07 -32.98 -31.82
N LYS A 16 -48.89 -32.19 -32.48
CA LYS A 16 -48.83 -30.72 -32.44
C LYS A 16 -49.01 -30.15 -31.04
N PHE A 17 -50.02 -30.68 -30.30
CA PHE A 17 -50.25 -30.26 -28.93
C PHE A 17 -49.08 -30.58 -27.97
N LEU A 18 -48.54 -31.80 -28.10
CA LEU A 18 -47.37 -32.23 -27.35
C LEU A 18 -46.13 -31.34 -27.63
N THR A 19 -45.92 -31.01 -28.91
CA THR A 19 -44.81 -30.17 -29.35
C THR A 19 -44.92 -28.74 -28.75
N ILE A 20 -46.13 -28.18 -28.63
CA ILE A 20 -46.32 -26.87 -27.99
C ILE A 20 -45.85 -26.91 -26.53
N ILE A 21 -46.23 -27.95 -25.80
CA ILE A 21 -45.83 -28.12 -24.38
C ILE A 21 -44.29 -28.24 -24.29
N ILE A 22 -43.68 -29.06 -25.14
CA ILE A 22 -42.24 -29.23 -25.16
C ILE A 22 -41.51 -27.91 -25.50
N MET A 23 -42.05 -27.12 -26.43
CA MET A 23 -41.48 -25.81 -26.77
C MET A 23 -41.53 -24.84 -25.59
N LEU A 24 -42.66 -24.78 -24.85
CA LEU A 24 -42.80 -23.94 -23.67
C LEU A 24 -41.82 -24.36 -22.56
N LEU A 25 -41.70 -25.67 -22.30
CA LEU A 25 -40.76 -26.21 -21.33
C LEU A 25 -39.29 -25.90 -21.73
N ASN A 26 -38.97 -26.11 -23.00
CA ASN A 26 -37.63 -25.82 -23.50
C ASN A 26 -37.27 -24.34 -23.36
N PHE A 27 -38.19 -23.43 -23.68
CA PHE A 27 -38.01 -21.99 -23.50
C PHE A 27 -37.77 -21.64 -22.02
N GLY A 28 -38.53 -22.25 -21.10
CA GLY A 28 -38.34 -22.09 -19.66
C GLY A 28 -36.94 -22.56 -19.19
N VAL A 29 -36.49 -23.72 -19.65
CA VAL A 29 -35.17 -24.27 -19.27
C VAL A 29 -34.03 -23.40 -19.81
N VAL A 30 -34.09 -22.94 -21.06
CA VAL A 30 -33.08 -22.10 -21.66
C VAL A 30 -32.99 -20.75 -20.96
N THR A 31 -34.12 -20.13 -20.61
CA THR A 31 -34.12 -18.85 -19.85
C THR A 31 -33.60 -19.01 -18.44
N LEU A 32 -33.93 -20.09 -17.74
CA LEU A 32 -33.39 -20.38 -16.42
C LEU A 32 -31.87 -20.60 -16.46
N LEU A 33 -31.37 -21.36 -17.45
CA LEU A 33 -29.97 -21.62 -17.62
C LEU A 33 -29.20 -20.32 -17.93
N GLY A 34 -29.75 -19.50 -18.84
CA GLY A 34 -29.15 -18.18 -19.17
C GLY A 34 -29.09 -17.24 -17.97
N GLY A 35 -30.18 -17.20 -17.17
CA GLY A 35 -30.25 -16.46 -15.93
C GLY A 35 -29.22 -16.93 -14.87
N ALA A 36 -29.09 -18.26 -14.71
CA ALA A 36 -28.14 -18.84 -13.79
C ALA A 36 -26.69 -18.52 -14.19
N VAL A 37 -26.34 -18.67 -15.46
CA VAL A 37 -25.01 -18.31 -15.97
C VAL A 37 -24.74 -16.82 -15.81
N ALA A 38 -25.70 -15.96 -16.15
CA ALA A 38 -25.56 -14.52 -15.97
C ALA A 38 -25.38 -14.14 -14.49
N SER A 39 -26.15 -14.77 -13.57
CA SER A 39 -26.02 -14.51 -12.14
C SER A 39 -24.66 -14.91 -11.58
N VAL A 40 -24.09 -16.04 -12.02
CA VAL A 40 -22.74 -16.48 -11.63
C VAL A 40 -21.66 -15.51 -12.15
N LEU A 41 -21.76 -15.07 -13.41
CA LEU A 41 -20.84 -14.11 -14.00
C LEU A 41 -20.92 -12.72 -13.32
N VAL A 42 -22.14 -12.29 -12.97
CA VAL A 42 -22.33 -11.05 -12.21
C VAL A 42 -21.82 -11.20 -10.78
N ALA A 43 -22.12 -12.32 -10.12
CA ALA A 43 -21.60 -12.59 -8.78
C ALA A 43 -20.07 -12.64 -8.78
N GLN A 44 -19.41 -13.26 -9.74
CA GLN A 44 -17.95 -13.24 -9.88
C GLN A 44 -17.38 -11.84 -10.11
N ARG A 45 -18.10 -10.97 -10.81
CA ARG A 45 -17.68 -9.56 -10.97
C ARG A 45 -17.93 -8.71 -9.73
N LEU A 46 -18.98 -9.00 -8.97
CA LEU A 46 -19.33 -8.28 -7.74
C LEU A 46 -18.54 -8.75 -6.52
N THR A 47 -18.28 -10.03 -6.43
CA THR A 47 -17.45 -10.61 -5.36
C THR A 47 -15.97 -10.42 -5.63
N GLY A 48 -15.54 -9.78 -6.73
CA GLY A 48 -14.13 -9.47 -6.99
C GLY A 48 -13.16 -10.30 -6.13
N ASP A 49 -13.37 -11.63 -6.15
CA ASP A 49 -12.47 -12.56 -5.48
C ASP A 49 -11.22 -12.63 -6.38
N ASP A 50 -10.50 -11.51 -6.41
CA ASP A 50 -9.08 -11.55 -6.66
C ASP A 50 -8.55 -12.37 -5.49
N THR A 51 -8.58 -13.68 -5.61
CA THR A 51 -7.71 -14.57 -4.83
C THR A 51 -6.32 -14.10 -5.20
N LEU A 52 -5.83 -13.15 -4.39
CA LEU A 52 -4.49 -12.59 -4.54
C LEU A 52 -3.55 -13.78 -4.50
N ASP A 53 -2.75 -13.95 -5.55
CA ASP A 53 -1.80 -15.05 -5.61
C ASP A 53 -0.77 -14.86 -4.51
N GLU A 54 -0.91 -15.63 -3.44
CA GLU A 54 -0.09 -15.54 -2.23
C GLU A 54 1.42 -15.58 -2.53
N ASN A 55 1.82 -16.25 -3.62
CA ASN A 55 3.23 -16.36 -4.00
C ASN A 55 3.81 -15.04 -4.54
N LYS A 56 2.97 -14.08 -4.88
CA LYS A 56 3.37 -12.77 -5.41
C LYS A 56 3.72 -11.78 -4.29
N PHE A 57 3.23 -12.04 -3.08
CA PHE A 57 3.30 -11.13 -1.95
C PHE A 57 4.33 -11.61 -0.93
N ASP A 58 5.60 -11.23 -1.13
CA ASP A 58 6.69 -11.42 -0.19
C ASP A 58 7.55 -10.16 -0.14
N GLY A 59 7.71 -9.56 1.03
CA GLY A 59 8.42 -8.31 1.20
C GLY A 59 7.74 -7.08 0.56
N HIS A 60 6.46 -7.17 0.21
CA HIS A 60 5.69 -6.10 -0.42
C HIS A 60 5.37 -4.95 0.55
N LEU A 61 4.94 -3.82 0.00
CA LEU A 61 4.46 -2.66 0.76
C LEU A 61 2.94 -2.71 0.91
N VAL A 62 2.45 -2.56 2.13
CA VAL A 62 1.03 -2.34 2.40
C VAL A 62 0.83 -0.90 2.85
N ILE A 63 -0.09 -0.18 2.22
CA ILE A 63 -0.48 1.19 2.60
C ILE A 63 -1.94 1.16 3.03
N ALA A 64 -2.19 1.48 4.30
CA ALA A 64 -3.52 1.65 4.87
C ALA A 64 -3.91 3.12 4.95
N GLY A 65 -5.14 3.42 4.53
CA GLY A 65 -5.67 4.77 4.43
C GLY A 65 -5.39 5.44 3.08
N TRP A 66 -6.12 6.52 2.82
CA TRP A 66 -6.03 7.29 1.58
C TRP A 66 -6.10 8.80 1.87
N ASN A 67 -5.12 9.55 1.38
CA ASN A 67 -5.11 11.00 1.45
C ASN A 67 -4.30 11.60 0.29
N LYS A 68 -4.12 12.91 0.28
CA LYS A 68 -3.38 13.64 -0.79
C LYS A 68 -1.90 13.26 -0.87
N THR A 69 -1.34 12.65 0.17
CA THR A 69 0.07 12.27 0.22
C THR A 69 0.34 10.95 -0.50
N VAL A 70 -0.66 10.03 -0.56
CA VAL A 70 -0.50 8.69 -1.14
C VAL A 70 0.02 8.73 -2.58
N PRO A 71 -0.55 9.52 -3.52
CA PRO A 71 -0.02 9.61 -4.87
C PRO A 71 1.44 10.08 -4.94
N SER A 72 1.83 11.02 -4.07
CA SER A 72 3.22 11.49 -4.01
C SER A 72 4.17 10.41 -3.52
N VAL A 73 3.77 9.65 -2.50
CA VAL A 73 4.53 8.49 -1.99
C VAL A 73 4.69 7.44 -3.09
N LEU A 74 3.61 7.11 -3.80
CA LEU A 74 3.67 6.14 -4.91
C LEU A 74 4.60 6.62 -6.04
N ASN A 75 4.57 7.91 -6.40
CA ASN A 75 5.48 8.47 -7.40
C ASN A 75 6.96 8.34 -6.98
N LEU A 76 7.28 8.62 -5.72
CA LEU A 76 8.65 8.48 -5.20
C LEU A 76 9.11 7.01 -5.19
N ILE A 77 8.21 6.08 -4.85
CA ILE A 77 8.50 4.64 -4.89
C ILE A 77 8.67 4.18 -6.34
N GLU A 78 7.85 4.68 -7.27
CA GLU A 78 7.96 4.39 -8.71
C GLU A 78 9.33 4.82 -9.27
N SER A 79 9.82 6.00 -8.88
CA SER A 79 11.11 6.54 -9.32
C SER A 79 12.29 5.74 -8.75
N ASN A 80 12.17 5.18 -7.56
CA ASN A 80 13.24 4.45 -6.89
C ASN A 80 13.30 2.98 -7.34
N LYS A 81 14.31 2.63 -8.14
CA LYS A 81 14.49 1.28 -8.73
C LYS A 81 14.81 0.19 -7.70
N ASP A 82 15.35 0.56 -6.55
CA ASP A 82 15.73 -0.38 -5.49
C ASP A 82 14.58 -0.69 -4.52
N SER A 83 13.45 0.03 -4.65
CA SER A 83 12.26 -0.18 -3.82
C SER A 83 11.42 -1.36 -4.32
N THR A 84 10.51 -1.85 -3.43
CA THR A 84 9.54 -2.88 -3.81
C THR A 84 8.68 -2.43 -4.99
N SER A 85 8.35 -3.37 -5.89
CA SER A 85 7.45 -3.14 -7.02
C SER A 85 6.00 -3.53 -6.74
N VAL A 86 5.73 -4.22 -5.62
CA VAL A 86 4.40 -4.71 -5.26
C VAL A 86 3.84 -3.89 -4.11
N VAL A 87 2.67 -3.28 -4.31
CA VAL A 87 2.00 -2.42 -3.34
C VAL A 87 0.55 -2.86 -3.17
N ILE A 88 0.10 -3.00 -1.94
CA ILE A 88 -1.32 -3.22 -1.61
C ILE A 88 -1.85 -1.96 -0.94
N LEU A 89 -2.89 -1.36 -1.53
CA LEU A 89 -3.62 -0.23 -0.95
C LEU A 89 -4.87 -0.76 -0.24
N VAL A 90 -5.04 -0.41 1.04
CA VAL A 90 -6.21 -0.79 1.83
C VAL A 90 -6.90 0.48 2.33
N ASN A 91 -8.08 0.79 1.82
CA ASN A 91 -8.88 1.95 2.21
C ASN A 91 -10.32 1.80 1.73
N GLU A 92 -11.23 2.63 2.27
CA GLU A 92 -12.66 2.58 1.93
C GLU A 92 -13.05 3.49 0.74
N MET A 93 -12.05 3.93 -0.06
CA MET A 93 -12.32 4.72 -1.26
C MET A 93 -12.98 3.90 -2.37
N ASP A 94 -13.75 4.59 -3.19
CA ASP A 94 -14.36 4.00 -4.38
C ASP A 94 -13.29 3.43 -5.31
N LYS A 95 -13.51 2.18 -5.74
CA LYS A 95 -12.61 1.44 -6.63
C LYS A 95 -12.28 2.23 -7.93
N GLU A 96 -13.26 2.95 -8.47
CA GLU A 96 -13.06 3.76 -9.68
C GLU A 96 -12.14 4.96 -9.45
N VAL A 97 -12.19 5.58 -8.26
CA VAL A 97 -11.33 6.69 -7.89
C VAL A 97 -9.88 6.23 -7.76
N ILE A 98 -9.67 5.13 -7.03
CA ILE A 98 -8.35 4.54 -6.88
C ILE A 98 -7.80 4.07 -8.22
N GLN A 99 -8.61 3.38 -9.03
CA GLN A 99 -8.17 2.90 -10.35
C GLN A 99 -7.68 4.05 -11.24
N ARG A 100 -8.34 5.19 -11.22
CA ARG A 100 -7.88 6.40 -11.94
C ARG A 100 -6.58 6.95 -11.38
N ALA A 101 -6.42 6.93 -10.06
CA ALA A 101 -5.23 7.44 -9.40
C ALA A 101 -3.99 6.54 -9.62
N ILE A 102 -4.19 5.22 -9.74
CA ILE A 102 -3.10 4.27 -9.97
C ILE A 102 -2.81 4.01 -11.46
N THR A 103 -3.64 4.53 -12.35
CA THR A 103 -3.39 4.43 -13.80
C THR A 103 -2.19 5.29 -14.17
N GLY A 104 -1.15 4.66 -14.70
CA GLY A 104 0.07 5.36 -15.13
C GLY A 104 1.34 4.89 -14.43
N TYR A 105 1.25 4.10 -13.36
CA TYR A 105 2.40 3.44 -12.79
C TYR A 105 2.74 2.21 -13.64
N GLU A 106 3.96 2.14 -14.18
CA GLU A 106 4.41 1.06 -15.06
C GLU A 106 5.18 -0.02 -14.28
N ARG A 107 5.96 0.40 -13.28
CA ARG A 107 6.80 -0.49 -12.49
C ARG A 107 6.06 -1.04 -11.26
N LEU A 108 5.15 -0.26 -10.68
CA LEU A 108 4.41 -0.66 -9.49
C LEU A 108 3.21 -1.54 -9.86
N ASP A 109 3.18 -2.73 -9.29
CA ASP A 109 2.02 -3.61 -9.33
C ASP A 109 1.14 -3.30 -8.10
N ILE A 110 0.12 -2.48 -8.33
CA ILE A 110 -0.71 -1.94 -7.26
C ILE A 110 -2.05 -2.69 -7.22
N THR A 111 -2.32 -3.31 -6.08
CA THR A 111 -3.60 -3.96 -5.79
C THR A 111 -4.38 -3.14 -4.77
N HIS A 112 -5.68 -2.92 -4.99
CA HIS A 112 -6.55 -2.18 -4.08
C HIS A 112 -7.56 -3.10 -3.41
N ILE A 113 -7.63 -3.06 -2.07
CA ILE A 113 -8.62 -3.73 -1.22
C ILE A 113 -9.57 -2.64 -0.67
N PRO A 114 -10.82 -2.53 -1.19
CA PRO A 114 -11.77 -1.51 -0.78
C PRO A 114 -12.50 -1.90 0.51
N GLU A 115 -11.75 -2.08 1.59
CA GLU A 115 -12.27 -2.51 2.89
C GLU A 115 -11.61 -1.72 4.03
N ASN A 116 -12.27 -1.75 5.20
CA ASN A 116 -11.76 -1.06 6.39
C ASN A 116 -10.51 -1.73 6.95
N PHE A 117 -9.40 -1.01 6.94
CA PHE A 117 -8.09 -1.50 7.35
C PHE A 117 -7.91 -1.69 8.87
N THR A 118 -8.87 -1.29 9.70
CA THR A 118 -8.81 -1.57 11.15
C THR A 118 -9.12 -3.02 11.47
N HIS A 119 -9.73 -3.76 10.54
CA HIS A 119 -10.09 -5.16 10.73
C HIS A 119 -8.93 -6.11 10.45
N GLU A 120 -8.67 -7.00 11.40
CA GLU A 120 -7.62 -8.04 11.28
C GLU A 120 -7.80 -8.90 10.02
N SER A 121 -9.04 -9.28 9.68
CA SER A 121 -9.35 -10.09 8.50
C SER A 121 -8.91 -9.41 7.19
N VAL A 122 -8.99 -8.08 7.12
CA VAL A 122 -8.60 -7.28 5.96
C VAL A 122 -7.07 -7.17 5.85
N LEU A 123 -6.39 -6.96 6.98
CA LEU A 123 -4.92 -6.95 7.01
C LEU A 123 -4.35 -8.33 6.67
N ARG A 124 -5.01 -9.42 7.07
CA ARG A 124 -4.62 -10.77 6.66
C ARG A 124 -4.85 -11.02 5.16
N LYS A 125 -5.92 -10.48 4.56
CA LYS A 125 -6.11 -10.49 3.09
C LYS A 125 -5.01 -9.72 2.35
N ALA A 126 -4.45 -8.68 2.99
CA ALA A 126 -3.31 -7.93 2.47
C ALA A 126 -1.97 -8.65 2.72
N PHE A 127 -1.95 -9.89 3.20
CA PHE A 127 -0.75 -10.69 3.52
C PHE A 127 0.25 -9.92 4.40
N LEU A 128 -0.26 -9.24 5.42
CA LEU A 128 0.56 -8.40 6.29
C LEU A 128 1.67 -9.18 7.00
N ASP A 129 1.47 -10.46 7.26
CA ASP A 129 2.47 -11.37 7.84
C ASP A 129 3.70 -11.57 6.95
N LYS A 130 3.59 -11.33 5.64
CA LYS A 130 4.66 -11.38 4.64
C LYS A 130 5.11 -10.02 4.14
N ALA A 131 4.47 -8.94 4.60
CA ALA A 131 4.80 -7.59 4.19
C ALA A 131 6.17 -7.16 4.72
N GLY A 132 6.97 -6.51 3.88
CA GLY A 132 8.24 -5.92 4.28
C GLY A 132 8.02 -4.64 5.09
N THR A 133 7.06 -3.81 4.67
CA THR A 133 6.69 -2.56 5.34
C THR A 133 5.19 -2.34 5.30
N PHE A 134 4.65 -1.88 6.40
CA PHE A 134 3.27 -1.46 6.55
C PHE A 134 3.20 0.03 6.89
N MET A 135 2.65 0.81 5.98
CA MET A 135 2.49 2.26 6.14
C MET A 135 1.04 2.58 6.48
N ILE A 136 0.82 3.27 7.59
CA ILE A 136 -0.51 3.71 8.03
C ILE A 136 -0.57 5.22 7.86
N LEU A 137 -1.50 5.68 7.05
CA LEU A 137 -1.71 7.10 6.74
C LEU A 137 -3.09 7.54 7.24
N PRO A 138 -3.24 8.81 7.66
CA PRO A 138 -4.55 9.37 7.97
C PRO A 138 -5.50 9.17 6.79
N ASP A 139 -6.67 8.59 7.06
CA ASP A 139 -7.63 8.20 6.03
C ASP A 139 -8.68 9.27 5.80
N SER A 140 -8.67 9.85 4.61
CA SER A 140 -9.68 10.81 4.16
C SER A 140 -10.78 10.16 3.32
N SER A 141 -10.87 8.84 3.29
CA SER A 141 -11.91 8.11 2.53
C SER A 141 -13.29 8.44 3.07
N GLY A 142 -14.16 8.94 2.20
CA GLY A 142 -15.54 9.26 2.55
C GLY A 142 -15.74 10.51 3.42
N LEU A 143 -14.67 11.24 3.77
CA LEU A 143 -14.76 12.48 4.54
C LEU A 143 -15.20 13.66 3.67
N LEU A 144 -15.98 14.56 4.27
CA LEU A 144 -16.28 15.85 3.67
C LEU A 144 -15.05 16.78 3.72
N PRO A 145 -14.98 17.84 2.87
CA PRO A 145 -13.80 18.72 2.78
C PRO A 145 -13.36 19.44 4.06
N HIS A 146 -14.17 19.40 5.12
CA HIS A 146 -13.92 20.05 6.41
C HIS A 146 -13.79 19.05 7.57
N GLU A 147 -13.88 17.76 7.29
CA GLU A 147 -13.71 16.73 8.30
C GLU A 147 -12.24 16.30 8.35
N GLU A 148 -11.77 16.12 9.58
CA GLU A 148 -10.42 15.60 9.84
C GLU A 148 -10.45 14.08 9.92
N PRO A 149 -9.37 13.40 9.51
CA PRO A 149 -9.26 11.96 9.67
C PRO A 149 -9.31 11.55 11.14
N ASP A 150 -9.99 10.44 11.40
CA ASP A 150 -10.01 9.82 12.72
C ASP A 150 -8.69 9.08 12.97
N GLU A 151 -7.83 9.68 13.79
CA GLU A 151 -6.50 9.11 14.11
C GLU A 151 -6.56 7.92 15.08
N ASP A 152 -7.66 7.71 15.79
CA ASP A 152 -7.86 6.51 16.61
C ASP A 152 -7.79 5.25 15.72
N LYS A 153 -8.23 5.34 14.46
CA LYS A 153 -8.05 4.28 13.46
C LYS A 153 -6.58 3.94 13.24
N THR A 154 -5.70 4.93 13.22
CA THR A 154 -4.24 4.72 13.01
C THR A 154 -3.64 3.93 14.18
N VAL A 155 -3.98 4.29 15.42
CA VAL A 155 -3.50 3.59 16.62
C VAL A 155 -4.04 2.16 16.67
N LEU A 156 -5.35 1.98 16.43
CA LEU A 156 -5.99 0.66 16.42
C LEU A 156 -5.37 -0.24 15.33
N THR A 157 -5.14 0.30 14.15
CA THR A 157 -4.54 -0.43 13.04
C THR A 157 -3.10 -0.84 13.33
N CYS A 158 -2.32 0.03 13.98
CA CYS A 158 -0.96 -0.31 14.42
C CYS A 158 -0.96 -1.47 15.41
N LEU A 159 -1.85 -1.45 16.41
CA LEU A 159 -2.02 -2.54 17.38
C LEU A 159 -2.41 -3.85 16.68
N THR A 160 -3.39 -3.79 15.76
CA THR A 160 -3.84 -4.94 14.99
C THR A 160 -2.71 -5.50 14.13
N ALA A 161 -1.95 -4.65 13.45
CA ALA A 161 -0.82 -5.05 12.62
C ALA A 161 0.25 -5.77 13.44
N LYS A 162 0.63 -5.22 14.58
CA LYS A 162 1.62 -5.82 15.47
C LYS A 162 1.16 -7.12 16.11
N SER A 163 -0.14 -7.32 16.27
CA SER A 163 -0.71 -8.60 16.72
C SER A 163 -0.63 -9.69 15.63
N ILE A 164 -0.67 -9.31 14.35
CA ILE A 164 -0.54 -10.24 13.21
C ILE A 164 0.93 -10.59 12.98
N SER A 165 1.80 -9.57 12.94
CA SER A 165 3.24 -9.74 12.68
C SER A 165 4.05 -8.75 13.51
N GLU A 166 4.70 -9.22 14.55
CA GLU A 166 5.58 -8.41 15.41
C GLU A 166 6.80 -7.89 14.63
N SER A 167 7.27 -8.67 13.66
CA SER A 167 8.44 -8.34 12.83
C SER A 167 8.16 -7.38 11.69
N CYS A 168 6.89 -7.13 11.33
CA CYS A 168 6.53 -6.19 10.29
C CYS A 168 7.00 -4.78 10.64
N ASN A 169 7.67 -4.11 9.70
CA ASN A 169 8.09 -2.71 9.86
C ASN A 169 6.88 -1.79 9.69
N VAL A 170 6.37 -1.23 10.80
CA VAL A 170 5.20 -0.35 10.81
C VAL A 170 5.65 1.11 10.84
N VAL A 171 5.26 1.86 9.81
CA VAL A 171 5.47 3.31 9.68
C VAL A 171 4.11 3.99 9.81
N ALA A 172 3.91 4.80 10.84
CA ALA A 172 2.65 5.49 11.09
C ALA A 172 2.79 7.00 10.88
N HIS A 173 1.91 7.59 10.07
CA HIS A 173 1.79 9.02 9.91
C HIS A 173 0.65 9.53 10.79
N VAL A 174 0.91 10.52 11.63
CA VAL A 174 -0.06 11.17 12.51
C VAL A 174 -0.01 12.68 12.35
N LEU A 175 -1.14 13.32 12.57
CA LEU A 175 -1.30 14.78 12.54
C LEU A 175 -1.16 15.36 13.95
N ASP A 176 -1.67 14.63 14.96
CA ASP A 176 -1.65 15.07 16.36
C ASP A 176 -0.49 14.43 17.14
N VAL A 177 0.35 15.27 17.73
CA VAL A 177 1.48 14.87 18.59
C VAL A 177 1.03 14.04 19.81
N GLU A 178 -0.20 14.24 20.30
CA GLU A 178 -0.72 13.48 21.45
C GLU A 178 -0.80 11.97 21.13
N ASN A 179 -1.06 11.60 19.89
CA ASN A 179 -1.14 10.21 19.45
C ASN A 179 0.22 9.48 19.35
N VAL A 180 1.33 10.22 19.36
CA VAL A 180 2.68 9.62 19.32
C VAL A 180 2.90 8.64 20.45
N SER A 181 2.51 9.02 21.69
CA SER A 181 2.67 8.16 22.85
C SER A 181 1.87 6.85 22.75
N HIS A 182 0.72 6.89 22.09
CA HIS A 182 -0.11 5.71 21.83
C HIS A 182 0.52 4.78 20.78
N LEU A 183 1.06 5.34 19.71
CA LEU A 183 1.75 4.57 18.68
C LEU A 183 3.07 3.97 19.16
N GLN A 184 3.82 4.66 20.01
CA GLN A 184 5.01 4.09 20.66
C GLN A 184 4.65 2.88 21.52
N ARG A 185 3.55 2.95 22.31
CA ARG A 185 3.04 1.81 23.08
C ARG A 185 2.51 0.69 22.19
N ALA A 186 2.01 1.01 21.00
CA ALA A 186 1.59 0.07 19.99
C ALA A 186 2.77 -0.56 19.23
N ASN A 187 4.02 -0.24 19.59
CA ASN A 187 5.25 -0.72 18.93
C ASN A 187 5.37 -0.32 17.45
N ALA A 188 4.86 0.85 17.05
CA ALA A 188 5.20 1.39 15.74
C ALA A 188 6.72 1.55 15.63
N ASN A 189 7.29 1.16 14.49
CA ASN A 189 8.74 1.26 14.26
C ASN A 189 9.16 2.71 14.00
N GLU A 190 8.38 3.39 13.16
CA GLU A 190 8.61 4.78 12.78
C GLU A 190 7.31 5.56 12.88
N ILE A 191 7.38 6.79 13.42
CA ILE A 191 6.25 7.71 13.54
C ILE A 191 6.62 9.01 12.84
N VAL A 192 5.84 9.39 11.85
CA VAL A 192 6.03 10.60 11.04
C VAL A 192 5.00 11.64 11.44
N ILE A 193 5.48 12.83 11.85
CA ILE A 193 4.67 13.98 12.25
C ILE A 193 5.06 15.16 11.36
N PRO A 194 4.38 15.39 10.23
CA PRO A 194 4.77 16.47 9.30
C PRO A 194 4.73 17.85 9.93
N ASP A 195 3.71 18.12 10.74
CA ASP A 195 3.48 19.44 11.32
C ASP A 195 4.55 19.86 12.33
N GLU A 196 5.34 18.94 12.89
CA GLU A 196 6.46 19.27 13.76
C GLU A 196 7.64 19.86 12.97
N HIS A 197 7.86 19.40 11.74
CA HIS A 197 9.00 19.83 10.92
C HIS A 197 8.77 21.12 10.16
N VAL A 198 7.52 21.39 9.74
CA VAL A 198 7.17 22.57 8.93
C VAL A 198 7.50 23.89 9.61
N PRO A 199 7.13 24.15 10.89
CA PRO A 199 7.48 25.38 11.58
C PRO A 199 8.99 25.59 11.71
N HIS A 200 9.74 24.52 11.98
CA HIS A 200 11.21 24.59 12.06
C HIS A 200 11.86 24.95 10.72
N LEU A 201 11.39 24.36 9.63
CA LEU A 201 11.86 24.70 8.28
C LEU A 201 11.53 26.15 7.93
N LEU A 202 10.30 26.60 8.20
CA LEU A 202 9.89 28.00 7.97
C LEU A 202 10.74 28.98 8.76
N ALA A 203 10.98 28.71 10.05
CA ALA A 203 11.83 29.54 10.88
C ALA A 203 13.27 29.60 10.33
N LYS A 204 13.80 28.49 9.85
CA LYS A 204 15.14 28.39 9.24
C LYS A 204 15.28 29.20 7.96
N HIS A 205 14.23 29.34 7.16
CA HIS A 205 14.24 30.25 6.01
C HIS A 205 14.52 31.71 6.40
N VAL A 206 14.14 32.11 7.61
CA VAL A 206 14.36 33.47 8.11
C VAL A 206 15.74 33.62 8.77
N THR A 207 16.14 32.62 9.59
CA THR A 207 17.37 32.72 10.39
C THR A 207 18.60 32.28 9.62
N ASP A 208 18.49 31.25 8.78
CA ASP A 208 19.60 30.60 8.07
C ASP A 208 19.18 30.22 6.64
N PRO A 209 19.09 31.16 5.70
CA PRO A 209 18.44 30.95 4.39
C PRO A 209 19.05 29.85 3.52
N GLY A 210 20.26 29.41 3.78
CA GLY A 210 20.90 28.30 3.04
C GLY A 210 20.53 26.90 3.56
N VAL A 211 20.00 26.80 4.77
CA VAL A 211 19.69 25.49 5.41
C VAL A 211 18.50 24.78 4.72
N PRO A 212 17.38 25.44 4.45
CA PRO A 212 16.27 24.79 3.76
C PRO A 212 16.63 24.31 2.36
N GLN A 213 17.41 25.12 1.60
CA GLN A 213 17.89 24.72 0.27
C GLN A 213 18.77 23.46 0.34
N PHE A 214 19.60 23.36 1.38
CA PHE A 214 20.42 22.17 1.61
C PHE A 214 19.54 20.93 1.92
N PHE A 215 18.47 21.11 2.71
CA PHE A 215 17.50 20.04 2.95
C PHE A 215 16.76 19.61 1.68
N ASP A 216 16.31 20.56 0.88
CA ASP A 216 15.65 20.28 -0.40
C ASP A 216 16.60 19.54 -1.34
N ASP A 217 17.84 19.94 -1.40
CA ASP A 217 18.87 19.27 -2.21
C ASP A 217 19.17 17.85 -1.74
N LEU A 218 19.07 17.58 -0.44
CA LEU A 218 19.32 16.26 0.13
C LEU A 218 18.13 15.29 -0.02
N ILE A 219 16.90 15.82 0.06
CA ILE A 219 15.69 14.99 0.14
C ILE A 219 14.97 14.94 -1.19
N LEU A 220 14.90 16.04 -1.95
CA LEU A 220 14.06 16.16 -3.15
C LEU A 220 14.82 15.95 -4.46
N LYS A 221 16.16 16.07 -4.48
CA LYS A 221 16.93 15.83 -5.71
C LYS A 221 17.29 14.37 -5.84
N GLU A 222 16.56 13.69 -6.71
CA GLU A 222 16.79 12.29 -7.14
C GLU A 222 17.95 12.14 -8.16
N GLU A 223 18.85 13.11 -8.29
CA GLU A 223 20.05 12.92 -9.12
C GLU A 223 20.91 11.80 -8.51
N GLU A 224 21.16 10.76 -9.27
CA GLU A 224 21.84 9.49 -8.89
C GLU A 224 23.15 9.64 -8.07
N ASP A 225 23.72 10.85 -7.99
CA ASP A 225 24.98 11.15 -7.28
C ASP A 225 24.87 12.21 -6.16
N LYS A 226 23.70 12.76 -5.83
CA LYS A 226 23.58 13.94 -4.94
C LYS A 226 22.58 13.80 -3.79
N GLY A 227 22.18 12.61 -3.42
CA GLY A 227 21.22 12.37 -2.33
C GLY A 227 21.87 11.71 -1.10
N LEU A 228 21.09 11.60 -0.02
CA LEU A 228 21.41 10.78 1.12
C LEU A 228 21.23 9.30 0.75
N GLN A 229 22.30 8.51 0.91
CA GLN A 229 22.27 7.08 0.64
C GLN A 229 22.76 6.29 1.85
N GLU A 230 22.08 5.21 2.16
CA GLU A 230 22.56 4.25 3.14
C GLU A 230 23.50 3.24 2.47
N VAL A 231 24.72 3.15 2.95
CA VAL A 231 25.73 2.28 2.38
C VAL A 231 26.29 1.34 3.45
N LYS A 232 26.31 0.04 3.14
CA LYS A 232 26.92 -0.95 4.04
C LYS A 232 28.44 -0.77 4.11
N ILE A 233 28.94 -0.63 5.33
CA ILE A 233 30.39 -0.48 5.56
C ILE A 233 31.10 -1.78 5.18
N PRO A 234 32.17 -1.72 4.36
CA PRO A 234 33.00 -2.87 4.04
C PRO A 234 33.57 -3.50 5.31
N LYS A 235 33.64 -4.84 5.34
CA LYS A 235 34.17 -5.59 6.50
C LYS A 235 35.58 -5.17 6.89
N THR A 236 36.36 -4.65 5.96
CA THR A 236 37.72 -4.14 6.19
C THR A 236 37.78 -2.87 7.03
N LEU A 237 36.67 -2.14 7.15
CA LEU A 237 36.55 -0.91 7.95
C LEU A 237 35.82 -1.16 9.28
N ASN A 238 35.42 -2.38 9.55
CA ASN A 238 34.72 -2.72 10.79
C ASN A 238 35.63 -2.44 12.00
N GLY A 239 35.08 -1.80 13.04
CA GLY A 239 35.81 -1.40 14.23
C GLY A 239 36.71 -0.19 14.08
N GLN A 240 36.74 0.47 12.91
CA GLN A 240 37.47 1.74 12.73
C GLN A 240 36.65 2.93 13.26
N THR A 241 37.35 3.99 13.60
CA THR A 241 36.71 5.24 14.07
C THR A 241 35.98 5.95 12.92
N HIS A 242 34.92 6.71 13.25
CA HIS A 242 34.19 7.54 12.30
C HIS A 242 35.06 8.35 11.38
N ASN A 243 36.11 9.01 11.91
CA ASN A 243 37.03 9.83 11.12
C ASN A 243 37.79 9.05 10.04
N LYS A 244 38.19 7.81 10.33
CA LYS A 244 38.84 6.93 9.34
C LYS A 244 37.90 6.48 8.25
N ILE A 245 36.69 6.12 8.63
CA ILE A 245 35.64 5.70 7.69
C ILE A 245 35.24 6.88 6.80
N SER A 246 35.06 8.07 7.40
CA SER A 246 34.74 9.31 6.68
C SER A 246 35.83 9.68 5.68
N ALA A 247 37.09 9.61 6.10
CA ALA A 247 38.23 9.86 5.21
C ALA A 247 38.26 8.88 4.03
N PHE A 248 38.01 7.59 4.28
CA PHE A 248 37.96 6.57 3.23
C PHE A 248 36.92 6.90 2.16
N TYR A 249 35.67 7.19 2.57
CA TYR A 249 34.59 7.49 1.63
C TYR A 249 34.83 8.80 0.89
N LYS A 250 35.34 9.82 1.58
CA LYS A 250 35.68 11.10 0.95
C LYS A 250 36.78 10.96 -0.11
N PHE A 251 37.87 10.22 0.18
CA PHE A 251 38.98 10.05 -0.77
C PHE A 251 38.64 9.11 -1.93
N LYS A 252 37.84 8.05 -1.66
CA LYS A 252 37.56 7.04 -2.68
C LYS A 252 36.38 7.40 -3.59
N TYR A 253 35.36 8.02 -3.04
CA TYR A 253 34.10 8.28 -3.73
C TYR A 253 33.69 9.76 -3.76
N GLY A 254 34.40 10.64 -3.06
CA GLY A 254 33.99 12.04 -2.91
C GLY A 254 32.83 12.27 -1.95
N TRP A 255 32.38 11.23 -1.25
CA TRP A 255 31.18 11.26 -0.41
C TRP A 255 31.47 11.83 0.98
N LEU A 256 30.46 12.51 1.53
CA LEU A 256 30.47 12.99 2.90
C LEU A 256 29.73 11.97 3.80
N LEU A 257 30.43 11.37 4.76
CA LEU A 257 29.80 10.51 5.75
C LEU A 257 29.08 11.37 6.80
N VAL A 258 27.76 11.28 6.87
CA VAL A 258 26.92 12.04 7.80
C VAL A 258 26.85 11.36 9.16
N CYS A 259 26.47 10.08 9.20
CA CYS A 259 26.43 9.31 10.44
C CYS A 259 26.73 7.83 10.21
N LEU A 260 26.90 7.09 11.31
CA LEU A 260 27.00 5.63 11.32
C LEU A 260 25.78 5.08 12.02
N LEU A 261 25.00 4.25 11.31
CA LEU A 261 23.89 3.51 11.90
C LEU A 261 24.44 2.20 12.49
N TYR A 262 24.18 1.96 13.75
CA TYR A 262 24.57 0.74 14.43
C TYR A 262 23.37 -0.20 14.50
N THR A 263 23.55 -1.44 14.08
CA THR A 263 22.51 -2.50 14.14
C THR A 263 22.35 -3.13 15.54
N SER A 264 23.19 -2.69 16.49
CA SER A 264 23.08 -3.06 17.90
C SER A 264 23.16 -1.81 18.78
N PRO A 265 22.51 -1.78 19.96
CA PRO A 265 22.58 -0.66 20.85
C PRO A 265 24.04 -0.35 21.20
N SER A 266 24.39 0.93 21.09
CA SER A 266 25.73 1.42 21.46
C SER A 266 25.98 1.11 22.94
N PRO A 267 27.21 0.73 23.34
CA PRO A 267 27.57 0.58 24.75
C PRO A 267 27.29 1.81 25.62
N ARG A 268 27.05 2.98 25.01
CA ARG A 268 26.67 4.22 25.70
C ARG A 268 25.19 4.27 26.06
N ASP A 269 24.34 3.50 25.41
CA ASP A 269 22.89 3.48 25.65
C ASP A 269 22.50 2.51 26.78
N VAL A 270 23.46 1.79 27.31
CA VAL A 270 23.27 0.81 28.41
C VAL A 270 23.61 1.41 29.80
N SER A 271 24.02 2.67 29.87
CA SER A 271 24.40 3.33 31.13
C SER A 271 23.48 4.52 31.43
N LEU A 272 22.20 4.23 31.72
CA LEU A 272 21.31 5.09 32.50
C LEU A 272 20.49 4.24 33.45
#